data_b3ec6630e96b96c687ccc9fb081c0232
#
_entry.id   b3ec6630e96b96c687ccc9fb081c0232
#
_cell.length_a   1.000
_cell.length_b   1.000
_cell.length_c   1.000
_cell.angle_alpha   90.00
_cell.angle_beta   90.00
_cell.angle_gamma   90.00
#
_symmetry.space_group_name_H-M   'P 1'
#
loop_
_entity.id
_entity.type
_entity.pdbx_description
1 polymer ?
#
loop_
_entity_poly.entity_id
_entity_poly.type
_entity_poly.pdbx_seq_one_letter_code
_entity_poly.pdbx_strand_id
1 'polypeptide(L)'
;MDFPPPFGKQEVIALPLTETVIISRHLRVQEIHVYMNLAPLADLHNPETPGPTPADESGRSAQGFVMEAKVRKGNEERRAMAAGRDIYALTAPIVVEAAERILARDSRATGTAAPGQIFHAEVFLRALSRDHICFEWTDSPACNPGEG
;
A
#
# COMPACT_ATOMS: atom_id res chain seq x y z
N MET A 1 7.43 12.38 9.91
CA MET A 1 7.98 11.02 9.82
C MET A 1 9.09 11.00 8.80
N ASP A 2 10.07 10.11 8.98
CA ASP A 2 11.14 9.93 8.00
C ASP A 2 10.85 8.69 7.16
N PHE A 3 10.84 8.89 5.85
CA PHE A 3 10.66 7.84 4.85
C PHE A 3 11.97 7.63 4.08
N PRO A 4 12.17 6.48 3.44
CA PRO A 4 13.35 6.27 2.61
C PRO A 4 13.38 7.21 1.41
N PRO A 5 14.56 7.43 0.79
CA PRO A 5 14.64 8.16 -0.46
C PRO A 5 13.69 7.57 -1.53
N PRO A 6 13.10 8.40 -2.39
CA PRO A 6 13.30 9.86 -2.52
C PRO A 6 12.42 10.72 -1.61
N PHE A 7 11.59 10.13 -0.73
CA PHE A 7 10.56 10.86 0.02
C PHE A 7 11.11 11.66 1.20
N GLY A 8 12.10 11.14 1.93
CA GLY A 8 12.72 11.81 3.06
C GLY A 8 11.75 12.18 4.18
N LYS A 9 11.98 13.31 4.84
CA LYS A 9 11.15 13.78 5.95
C LYS A 9 9.84 14.39 5.45
N GLN A 10 8.72 13.81 5.89
CA GLN A 10 7.37 14.26 5.57
C GLN A 10 6.61 14.73 6.80
N GLU A 11 5.83 15.79 6.63
CA GLU A 11 4.79 16.16 7.59
C GLU A 11 3.58 15.24 7.38
N VAL A 12 3.09 14.67 8.48
CA VAL A 12 1.98 13.71 8.44
C VAL A 12 0.90 14.10 9.43
N ILE A 13 -0.34 13.77 9.10
CA ILE A 13 -1.49 13.91 9.98
C ILE A 13 -2.08 12.53 10.27
N ALA A 14 -2.54 12.33 11.51
CA ALA A 14 -3.31 11.15 11.86
C ALA A 14 -4.73 11.28 11.31
N LEU A 15 -5.16 10.29 10.52
CA LEU A 15 -6.49 10.24 9.93
C LEU A 15 -7.12 8.86 10.17
N PRO A 16 -8.39 8.82 10.64
CA PRO A 16 -9.14 7.57 10.77
C PRO A 16 -9.66 7.12 9.40
N LEU A 17 -8.79 6.55 8.58
CA LEU A 17 -9.13 6.04 7.26
C LEU A 17 -9.80 4.66 7.33
N THR A 18 -10.25 4.17 6.19
CA THR A 18 -10.93 2.88 6.02
C THR A 18 -10.12 1.70 6.57
N GLU A 19 -8.79 1.79 6.49
CA GLU A 19 -7.85 0.80 7.00
C GLU A 19 -8.05 0.52 8.50
N THR A 20 -8.37 1.54 9.30
CA THR A 20 -8.66 1.39 10.73
C THR A 20 -9.81 0.40 10.95
N VAL A 21 -10.87 0.52 10.17
CA VAL A 21 -12.04 -0.37 10.26
C VAL A 21 -11.72 -1.77 9.73
N ILE A 22 -11.06 -1.84 8.58
CA ILE A 22 -10.71 -3.11 7.91
C ILE A 22 -9.78 -3.94 8.80
N ILE A 23 -8.73 -3.32 9.34
CA ILE A 23 -7.74 -4.01 10.20
C ILE A 23 -8.41 -4.50 11.49
N SER A 24 -9.20 -3.66 12.16
CA SER A 24 -9.87 -4.02 13.42
C SER A 24 -10.85 -5.18 13.28
N ARG A 25 -11.37 -5.43 12.08
CA ARG A 25 -12.31 -6.53 11.82
C ARG A 25 -11.65 -7.90 11.74
N HIS A 26 -10.38 -7.98 11.38
CA HIS A 26 -9.72 -9.27 11.20
C HIS A 26 -8.47 -9.47 12.05
N LEU A 27 -7.91 -8.43 12.64
CA LEU A 27 -6.79 -8.51 13.56
C LEU A 27 -7.21 -8.06 14.96
N ARG A 28 -6.83 -8.83 15.97
CA ARG A 28 -7.00 -8.42 17.37
C ARG A 28 -5.84 -7.54 17.77
N VAL A 29 -6.00 -6.23 17.61
CA VAL A 29 -5.03 -5.21 17.98
C VAL A 29 -5.63 -4.25 19.01
N GLN A 30 -4.81 -3.71 19.88
CA GLN A 30 -5.25 -2.76 20.92
C GLN A 30 -5.40 -1.35 20.33
N GLU A 31 -4.51 -0.97 19.43
CA GLU A 31 -4.46 0.35 18.84
C GLU A 31 -4.14 0.25 17.35
N ILE A 32 -4.77 1.12 16.56
CA ILE A 32 -4.50 1.28 15.13
C ILE A 32 -4.36 2.78 14.86
N HIS A 33 -3.21 3.19 14.38
CA HIS A 33 -2.95 4.55 13.95
C HIS A 33 -2.64 4.57 12.46
N VAL A 34 -3.36 5.40 11.73
CA VAL A 34 -3.13 5.62 10.29
C VAL A 34 -2.68 7.06 10.10
N TYR A 35 -1.63 7.24 9.33
CA TYR A 35 -1.05 8.55 9.03
C TYR A 35 -0.96 8.73 7.52
N MET A 36 -1.19 9.96 7.08
CA MET A 36 -1.01 10.36 5.69
C MET A 36 -0.21 11.65 5.63
N ASN A 37 0.66 11.81 4.64
CA ASN A 37 1.38 13.04 4.42
C ASN A 37 0.44 14.15 3.93
N LEU A 38 0.79 15.42 4.23
CA LEU A 38 -0.09 16.55 3.97
C LEU A 38 -0.12 16.98 2.49
N ALA A 39 0.94 16.71 1.73
CA ALA A 39 1.03 17.17 0.35
C ALA A 39 -0.16 16.71 -0.53
N PRO A 40 -0.56 15.42 -0.57
CA PRO A 40 -1.72 15.01 -1.35
C PRO A 40 -3.04 15.65 -0.92
N LEU A 41 -3.17 15.99 0.36
CA LEU A 41 -4.36 16.69 0.87
C LEU A 41 -4.39 18.15 0.38
N ALA A 42 -3.25 18.81 0.33
CA ALA A 42 -3.14 20.16 -0.20
C ALA A 42 -3.47 20.19 -1.70
N ASP A 43 -2.94 19.22 -2.46
CA ASP A 43 -3.22 19.08 -3.90
C ASP A 43 -4.70 18.84 -4.18
N LEU A 44 -5.36 18.03 -3.36
CA LEU A 44 -6.79 17.73 -3.49
C LEU A 44 -7.68 18.97 -3.27
N HIS A 45 -7.24 19.90 -2.42
CA HIS A 45 -7.98 21.12 -2.12
C HIS A 45 -7.62 22.30 -3.06
N ASN A 46 -6.60 22.16 -3.89
CA ASN A 46 -6.19 23.19 -4.83
C ASN A 46 -6.82 22.91 -6.22
N PRO A 47 -7.78 23.77 -6.68
CA PRO A 47 -8.43 23.58 -7.98
C PRO A 47 -7.48 23.73 -9.18
N GLU A 48 -6.31 24.35 -8.98
CA GLU A 48 -5.29 24.52 -10.01
C GLU A 48 -4.34 23.30 -10.12
N THR A 49 -4.47 22.31 -9.25
CA THR A 49 -3.65 21.10 -9.32
C THR A 49 -3.98 20.33 -10.60
N PRO A 50 -3.02 20.15 -11.53
CA PRO A 50 -3.29 19.45 -12.77
C PRO A 50 -3.57 17.96 -12.49
N GLY A 51 -4.44 17.37 -13.28
CA GLY A 51 -4.66 15.92 -13.24
C GLY A 51 -3.37 15.14 -13.57
N PRO A 52 -3.29 13.87 -13.14
CA PRO A 52 -2.14 13.03 -13.45
C PRO A 52 -2.00 12.85 -14.96
N THR A 53 -0.78 13.01 -15.47
CA THR A 53 -0.45 12.81 -16.87
C THR A 53 0.51 11.64 -17.03
N PRO A 54 0.41 10.86 -18.13
CA PRO A 54 1.38 9.81 -18.43
C PRO A 54 2.81 10.37 -18.48
N ALA A 55 3.73 9.71 -17.80
CA ALA A 55 5.15 10.08 -17.81
C ALA A 55 5.95 9.33 -18.89
N ASP A 56 5.42 8.21 -19.37
CA ASP A 56 6.04 7.35 -20.37
C ASP A 56 4.97 6.52 -21.14
N GLU A 57 5.43 5.63 -22.02
CA GLU A 57 4.57 4.77 -22.83
C GLU A 57 3.72 3.78 -22.04
N SER A 58 4.05 3.52 -20.77
CA SER A 58 3.22 2.67 -19.89
C SER A 58 1.89 3.31 -19.51
N GLY A 59 1.73 4.60 -19.76
CA GLY A 59 0.56 5.37 -19.37
C GLY A 59 0.51 5.73 -17.90
N ARG A 60 1.53 5.37 -17.10
CA ARG A 60 1.61 5.67 -15.67
C ARG A 60 2.11 7.09 -15.42
N SER A 61 1.58 7.72 -14.39
CA SER A 61 2.09 9.01 -13.92
C SER A 61 3.47 8.84 -13.27
N ALA A 62 4.23 9.93 -13.16
CA ALA A 62 5.52 9.93 -12.45
C ALA A 62 5.37 9.93 -10.93
N GLN A 63 4.15 10.01 -10.41
CA GLN A 63 3.90 10.13 -8.98
C GLN A 63 4.33 8.87 -8.23
N GLY A 64 5.40 8.96 -7.43
CA GLY A 64 5.83 7.90 -6.54
C GLY A 64 4.97 7.83 -5.28
N PHE A 65 4.84 6.63 -4.73
CA PHE A 65 4.21 6.42 -3.43
C PHE A 65 5.03 5.47 -2.55
N VAL A 66 4.87 5.61 -1.25
CA VAL A 66 5.36 4.67 -0.25
C VAL A 66 4.30 4.47 0.81
N MET A 67 4.09 3.22 1.19
CA MET A 67 3.25 2.82 2.32
C MET A 67 4.09 2.00 3.30
N GLU A 68 3.98 2.33 4.57
CA GLU A 68 4.69 1.63 5.64
C GLU A 68 3.69 1.11 6.67
N ALA A 69 3.86 -0.14 7.06
CA ALA A 69 3.15 -0.76 8.16
C ALA A 69 4.13 -1.17 9.26
N LYS A 70 3.89 -0.72 10.49
CA LYS A 70 4.63 -1.13 11.69
C LYS A 70 3.71 -1.87 12.64
N VAL A 71 4.12 -3.03 13.09
CA VAL A 71 3.39 -3.84 14.06
C VAL A 71 4.26 -4.09 15.26
N ARG A 72 3.71 -3.82 16.46
CA ARG A 72 4.40 -4.08 17.74
C ARG A 72 3.64 -5.12 18.54
N LYS A 73 4.40 -6.02 19.14
CA LYS A 73 3.89 -7.01 20.11
C LYS A 73 4.89 -7.16 21.25
N GLY A 74 4.58 -6.60 22.40
CA GLY A 74 5.55 -6.50 23.50
C GLY A 74 6.76 -5.67 23.06
N ASN A 75 7.95 -6.26 23.15
CA ASN A 75 9.22 -5.62 22.73
C ASN A 75 9.60 -5.90 21.27
N GLU A 76 8.81 -6.69 20.57
CA GLU A 76 9.06 -6.98 19.14
C GLU A 76 8.38 -5.94 18.26
N GLU A 77 9.11 -5.44 17.29
CA GLU A 77 8.59 -4.60 16.20
C GLU A 77 8.90 -5.26 14.85
N ARG A 78 7.91 -5.28 13.99
CA ARG A 78 8.07 -5.69 12.59
C ARG A 78 7.59 -4.57 11.69
N ARG A 79 8.30 -4.41 10.57
CA ARG A 79 8.03 -3.40 9.57
C ARG A 79 7.84 -4.06 8.21
N ALA A 80 6.88 -3.56 7.47
CA ALA A 80 6.72 -3.84 6.05
C ALA A 80 6.58 -2.51 5.30
N MET A 81 7.14 -2.44 4.11
CA MET A 81 7.06 -1.28 3.25
C MET A 81 6.68 -1.70 1.83
N ALA A 82 5.83 -0.91 1.20
CA ALA A 82 5.47 -1.04 -0.19
C ALA A 82 5.74 0.29 -0.88
N ALA A 83 6.45 0.26 -2.01
CA ALA A 83 6.76 1.45 -2.79
C ALA A 83 6.52 1.20 -4.27
N GLY A 84 6.16 2.23 -5.00
CA GLY A 84 5.90 2.12 -6.43
C GLY A 84 5.57 3.47 -7.06
N ARG A 85 5.12 3.39 -8.30
CA ARG A 85 4.73 4.54 -9.10
C ARG A 85 3.27 4.42 -9.51
N ASP A 86 2.54 5.52 -9.45
CA ASP A 86 1.12 5.61 -9.81
C ASP A 86 0.22 4.65 -9.01
N ILE A 87 -0.15 5.07 -7.81
CA ILE A 87 -0.99 4.27 -6.90
C ILE A 87 -2.34 3.89 -7.51
N TYR A 88 -2.86 4.69 -8.44
CA TYR A 88 -4.13 4.40 -9.13
C TYR A 88 -3.96 3.29 -10.18
N ALA A 89 -2.85 3.31 -10.92
CA ALA A 89 -2.53 2.25 -11.88
C ALA A 89 -2.32 0.89 -11.19
N LEU A 90 -1.88 0.89 -9.92
CA LEU A 90 -1.75 -0.33 -9.11
C LEU A 90 -3.10 -0.99 -8.79
N THR A 91 -4.20 -0.26 -8.78
CA THR A 91 -5.51 -0.80 -8.44
C THR A 91 -5.95 -1.92 -9.39
N ALA A 92 -5.70 -1.76 -10.68
CA ALA A 92 -6.10 -2.77 -11.67
C ALA A 92 -5.43 -4.14 -11.45
N PRO A 93 -4.09 -4.27 -11.34
CA PRO A 93 -3.45 -5.54 -11.05
C PRO A 93 -3.89 -6.16 -9.72
N ILE A 94 -4.14 -5.35 -8.68
CA ILE A 94 -4.69 -5.85 -7.41
C ILE A 94 -6.06 -6.50 -7.61
N VAL A 95 -6.95 -5.86 -8.37
CA VAL A 95 -8.30 -6.38 -8.62
C VAL A 95 -8.25 -7.63 -9.50
N VAL A 96 -7.39 -7.65 -10.51
CA VAL A 96 -7.22 -8.82 -11.39
C VAL A 96 -6.70 -10.02 -10.62
N GLU A 97 -5.62 -9.86 -9.85
CA GLU A 97 -5.06 -10.92 -9.00
C GLU A 97 -6.10 -11.46 -8.01
N ALA A 98 -6.89 -10.57 -7.40
CA ALA A 98 -7.97 -10.98 -6.50
C ALA A 98 -9.04 -11.79 -7.23
N ALA A 99 -9.47 -11.36 -8.41
CA ALA A 99 -10.47 -12.06 -9.21
C ALA A 99 -9.98 -13.44 -9.66
N GLU A 100 -8.75 -13.54 -10.15
CA GLU A 100 -8.14 -14.81 -10.57
C GLU A 100 -8.09 -15.82 -9.43
N ARG A 101 -7.68 -15.39 -8.22
CA ARG A 101 -7.66 -16.25 -7.03
C ARG A 101 -9.05 -16.71 -6.62
N ILE A 102 -10.03 -15.83 -6.66
CA ILE A 102 -11.43 -16.19 -6.35
C ILE A 102 -11.94 -17.23 -7.35
N LEU A 103 -11.70 -17.04 -8.64
CA LEU A 103 -12.09 -17.97 -9.69
C LEU A 103 -11.37 -19.33 -9.56
N ALA A 104 -10.11 -19.31 -9.17
CA ALA A 104 -9.31 -20.51 -8.87
C ALA A 104 -9.70 -21.19 -7.54
N ARG A 105 -10.66 -20.63 -6.78
CA ARG A 105 -11.05 -21.08 -5.44
C ARG A 105 -9.92 -21.03 -4.41
N ASP A 106 -8.93 -20.18 -4.63
CA ASP A 106 -7.84 -19.87 -3.69
C ASP A 106 -8.24 -18.73 -2.75
N SER A 107 -9.42 -18.84 -2.13
CA SER A 107 -9.95 -17.87 -1.18
C SER A 107 -10.32 -18.56 0.14
N ARG A 108 -9.98 -17.91 1.27
CA ARG A 108 -10.18 -18.46 2.61
C ARG A 108 -11.55 -18.16 3.21
N ALA A 109 -12.26 -17.22 2.64
CA ALA A 109 -13.56 -16.77 3.15
C ALA A 109 -14.52 -16.47 2.01
N THR A 110 -15.81 -16.51 2.32
CA THR A 110 -16.93 -16.14 1.43
C THR A 110 -17.74 -15.02 2.07
N GLY A 111 -18.47 -14.27 1.26
CA GLY A 111 -19.26 -13.13 1.72
C GLY A 111 -18.46 -11.83 1.77
N THR A 112 -18.93 -10.86 2.57
CA THR A 112 -18.25 -9.58 2.74
C THR A 112 -17.04 -9.73 3.67
N ALA A 113 -15.85 -9.62 3.13
CA ALA A 113 -14.61 -9.74 3.89
C ALA A 113 -13.53 -8.80 3.34
N ALA A 114 -12.57 -8.42 4.20
CA ALA A 114 -11.42 -7.64 3.77
C ALA A 114 -10.39 -8.52 3.01
N PRO A 115 -9.61 -7.97 2.08
CA PRO A 115 -8.61 -8.73 1.32
C PRO A 115 -7.67 -9.56 2.20
N GLY A 116 -7.22 -9.01 3.34
CA GLY A 116 -6.36 -9.72 4.29
C GLY A 116 -7.03 -10.92 5.00
N GLN A 117 -8.36 -11.02 4.97
CA GLN A 117 -9.12 -12.18 5.44
C GLN A 117 -9.27 -13.25 4.35
N ILE A 118 -9.40 -12.81 3.10
CA ILE A 118 -9.72 -13.67 1.96
C ILE A 118 -8.46 -14.37 1.46
N PHE A 119 -7.33 -13.64 1.39
CA PHE A 119 -6.09 -14.11 0.77
C PHE A 119 -4.97 -14.28 1.78
N HIS A 120 -3.98 -15.09 1.41
CA HIS A 120 -2.70 -15.12 2.11
C HIS A 120 -1.90 -13.88 1.72
N ALA A 121 -1.77 -12.91 2.61
CA ALA A 121 -1.22 -11.59 2.31
C ALA A 121 0.17 -11.65 1.64
N GLU A 122 1.10 -12.44 2.18
CA GLU A 122 2.45 -12.56 1.61
C GLU A 122 2.43 -13.11 0.17
N VAL A 123 1.66 -14.16 -0.09
CA VAL A 123 1.56 -14.78 -1.42
C VAL A 123 0.94 -13.82 -2.42
N PHE A 124 -0.11 -13.12 -2.00
CA PHE A 124 -0.79 -12.12 -2.81
C PHE A 124 0.13 -10.95 -3.17
N LEU A 125 0.81 -10.40 -2.17
CA LEU A 125 1.72 -9.27 -2.37
C LEU A 125 2.94 -9.65 -3.23
N ARG A 126 3.48 -10.86 -3.06
CA ARG A 126 4.58 -11.36 -3.91
C ARG A 126 4.17 -11.54 -5.38
N ALA A 127 2.92 -11.88 -5.65
CA ALA A 127 2.44 -11.94 -7.04
C ALA A 127 2.47 -10.55 -7.70
N LEU A 128 2.12 -9.50 -6.96
CA LEU A 128 2.15 -8.11 -7.44
C LEU A 128 3.56 -7.51 -7.53
N SER A 129 4.54 -8.04 -6.76
CA SER A 129 5.88 -7.46 -6.67
C SER A 129 6.75 -7.64 -7.92
N ARG A 130 6.32 -8.46 -8.87
CA ARG A 130 7.10 -8.72 -10.09
C ARG A 130 7.14 -7.53 -11.04
N ASP A 131 6.00 -6.83 -11.20
CA ASP A 131 5.85 -5.84 -12.26
C ASP A 131 5.19 -4.52 -11.80
N HIS A 132 4.70 -4.47 -10.55
CA HIS A 132 3.81 -3.37 -10.16
C HIS A 132 4.22 -2.64 -8.89
N ILE A 133 4.84 -3.32 -7.94
CA ILE A 133 5.12 -2.76 -6.62
C ILE A 133 6.35 -3.43 -6.02
N CYS A 134 7.13 -2.66 -5.31
CA CYS A 134 8.28 -3.16 -4.59
C CYS A 134 7.93 -3.36 -3.12
N PHE A 135 8.25 -4.53 -2.55
CA PHE A 135 8.01 -4.87 -1.15
C PHE A 135 9.28 -5.11 -0.38
N GLU A 136 9.32 -4.57 0.82
CA GLU A 136 10.39 -4.76 1.79
C GLU A 136 9.78 -5.10 3.15
N TRP A 137 10.33 -6.07 3.86
CA TRP A 137 9.99 -6.36 5.26
C TRP A 137 11.25 -6.65 6.08
N THR A 138 11.10 -6.66 7.40
CA THR A 138 12.17 -6.59 8.40
C THR A 138 13.41 -7.43 8.12
N ASP A 139 13.31 -8.50 7.36
CA ASP A 139 14.42 -9.41 7.03
C ASP A 139 14.65 -9.54 5.51
N SER A 140 14.12 -8.63 4.71
CA SER A 140 14.22 -8.64 3.24
C SER A 140 15.29 -7.65 2.77
N PRO A 141 15.95 -7.89 1.62
CA PRO A 141 16.82 -6.91 1.00
C PRO A 141 16.07 -5.63 0.65
N ALA A 142 16.79 -4.50 0.74
CA ALA A 142 16.25 -3.18 0.46
C ALA A 142 15.67 -3.07 -0.96
N CYS A 143 14.55 -2.40 -1.05
CA CYS A 143 13.84 -2.12 -2.29
C CYS A 143 14.33 -0.81 -2.90
N ASN A 144 14.64 -0.82 -4.18
CA ASN A 144 14.98 0.40 -4.90
C ASN A 144 13.77 0.86 -5.72
N PRO A 145 13.02 1.89 -5.28
CA PRO A 145 11.77 2.32 -5.95
C PRO A 145 11.97 2.99 -7.31
N GLY A 146 13.21 3.07 -7.80
CA GLY A 146 13.56 3.68 -9.08
C GLY A 146 13.72 2.73 -10.27
N GLU A 147 13.58 1.42 -10.09
CA GLU A 147 13.82 0.41 -11.13
C GLU A 147 12.55 -0.31 -11.63
N GLY A 148 11.36 0.26 -11.44
CA GLY A 148 10.08 -0.32 -11.88
C GLY A 148 9.38 0.53 -12.94
#